data_dfa2afbf46875d1ffc0b466bf562c776
#
_entry.id   dfa2afbf46875d1ffc0b466bf562c776
#
_cell.length_a   1.000
_cell.length_b   1.000
_cell.length_c   1.000
_cell.angle_alpha   90.00
_cell.angle_beta   90.00
_cell.angle_gamma   90.00
#
_symmetry.space_group_name_H-M   'P 1'
#
loop_
_entity.id
_entity.type
_entity.pdbx_description
1 polymer ?
#
loop_
_entity_poly.entity_id
_entity_poly.type
_entity_poly.pdbx_seq_one_letter_code
_entity_poly.pdbx_strand_id
1 'polypeptide(L)'
;EDIRIAEAADGVIVNILIDPAKLERAEGRRRTLTGRSGCGLCGAQSLDAVMQPLRKVKTVKPNAEAVEAALVGLKANQPMNALNKSTHAAGFAAMDGSIKLVREDIGRHNALDKLIGAMARQGTDPQSGFFVISSRFSVEMAQKSASAGAGFAVSVSAPSALALKLARRAGMGVACLAPGGVMYFD
;
A
#
# COMPACT_ATOMS: atom_id res chain seq x y z
N GLU A 1 -6.02 -18.73 11.41
CA GLU A 1 -6.88 -18.24 10.32
C GLU A 1 -6.89 -19.33 9.23
N ASP A 2 -8.07 -19.80 8.88
CA ASP A 2 -8.26 -20.83 7.85
C ASP A 2 -8.70 -20.11 6.56
N ILE A 3 -7.89 -20.23 5.50
CA ILE A 3 -8.19 -19.67 4.17
C ILE A 3 -8.38 -20.84 3.23
N ARG A 4 -9.58 -20.97 2.67
CA ARG A 4 -9.92 -22.01 1.70
C ARG A 4 -10.17 -21.37 0.34
N ILE A 5 -9.47 -21.88 -0.65
CA ILE A 5 -9.57 -21.45 -2.05
C ILE A 5 -10.31 -22.52 -2.83
N ALA A 6 -11.35 -22.14 -3.55
CA ALA A 6 -12.10 -23.00 -4.44
C ALA A 6 -12.17 -22.39 -5.84
N GLU A 7 -11.91 -23.18 -6.87
CA GLU A 7 -12.10 -22.78 -8.25
C GLU A 7 -13.59 -22.81 -8.61
N ALA A 8 -14.07 -21.83 -9.35
CA ALA A 8 -15.41 -21.74 -9.92
C ALA A 8 -15.29 -21.49 -11.43
N ALA A 9 -16.37 -21.73 -12.19
CA ALA A 9 -16.35 -21.64 -13.65
C ALA A 9 -15.82 -20.29 -14.17
N ASP A 10 -16.14 -19.19 -13.50
CA ASP A 10 -15.78 -17.83 -13.92
C ASP A 10 -14.86 -17.09 -12.94
N GLY A 11 -14.18 -17.82 -12.05
CA GLY A 11 -13.29 -17.17 -11.08
C GLY A 11 -12.86 -18.06 -9.93
N VAL A 12 -12.39 -17.43 -8.87
CA VAL A 12 -11.89 -18.08 -7.65
C VAL A 12 -12.67 -17.56 -6.45
N ILE A 13 -13.17 -18.49 -5.63
CA ILE A 13 -13.82 -18.19 -4.35
C ILE A 13 -12.80 -18.33 -3.23
N VAL A 14 -12.63 -17.30 -2.43
CA VAL A 14 -11.77 -17.32 -1.26
C VAL A 14 -12.64 -17.24 0.00
N ASN A 15 -12.69 -18.32 0.75
CA ASN A 15 -13.38 -18.38 2.04
C ASN A 15 -12.36 -18.15 3.15
N ILE A 16 -12.61 -17.18 4.00
CA ILE A 16 -11.72 -16.81 5.11
C ILE A 16 -12.48 -16.98 6.41
N LEU A 17 -12.00 -17.87 7.27
CA LEU A 17 -12.51 -18.02 8.63
C LEU A 17 -11.86 -16.96 9.52
N ILE A 18 -12.66 -16.06 10.08
CA ILE A 18 -12.19 -14.94 10.88
C ILE A 18 -12.80 -15.03 12.27
N ASP A 19 -12.05 -14.61 13.28
CA ASP A 19 -12.57 -14.42 14.64
C ASP A 19 -13.80 -13.49 14.62
N PRO A 20 -14.92 -13.86 15.28
CA PRO A 20 -16.15 -13.06 15.31
C PRO A 20 -15.93 -11.60 15.73
N ALA A 21 -15.04 -11.33 16.69
CA ALA A 21 -14.73 -9.97 17.12
C ALA A 21 -14.02 -9.13 16.04
N LYS A 22 -13.29 -9.78 15.14
CA LYS A 22 -12.66 -9.12 13.97
C LYS A 22 -13.70 -8.93 12.85
N LEU A 23 -14.65 -9.84 12.70
CA LEU A 23 -15.71 -9.77 11.70
C LEU A 23 -16.62 -8.55 11.93
N GLU A 24 -17.03 -8.29 13.17
CA GLU A 24 -17.84 -7.11 13.54
C GLU A 24 -17.16 -5.79 13.12
N ARG A 25 -15.85 -5.69 13.31
CA ARG A 25 -15.05 -4.53 12.84
C ARG A 25 -14.99 -4.43 11.32
N ALA A 26 -14.97 -5.55 10.61
CA ALA A 26 -14.95 -5.58 9.15
C ALA A 26 -16.31 -5.20 8.56
N GLU A 27 -17.42 -5.65 9.18
CA GLU A 27 -18.78 -5.33 8.75
C GLU A 27 -19.10 -3.84 8.89
N GLY A 28 -18.67 -3.19 9.94
CA GLY A 28 -18.78 -1.73 10.11
C GLY A 28 -18.01 -0.90 9.05
N ARG A 29 -17.16 -1.55 8.25
CA ARG A 29 -16.40 -0.92 7.15
C ARG A 29 -16.89 -1.31 5.76
N ARG A 30 -18.05 -1.93 5.63
CA ARG A 30 -18.62 -2.27 4.31
C ARG A 30 -18.77 -1.01 3.46
N ARG A 31 -18.22 -1.05 2.26
CA ARG A 31 -18.35 0.01 1.26
C ARG A 31 -19.35 -0.44 0.19
N THR A 32 -20.26 0.42 -0.18
CA THR A 32 -21.08 0.22 -1.36
C THR A 32 -20.24 0.36 -2.62
N LEU A 33 -20.24 -0.65 -3.47
CA LEU A 33 -19.41 -0.74 -4.70
C LEU A 33 -19.95 0.09 -5.87
N THR A 34 -20.66 1.17 -5.61
CA THR A 34 -21.20 2.05 -6.65
C THR A 34 -20.15 3.06 -7.10
N GLY A 35 -19.47 2.75 -8.18
CA GLY A 35 -18.54 3.64 -8.89
C GLY A 35 -17.16 3.76 -8.23
N ARG A 36 -16.11 3.43 -8.96
CA ARG A 36 -14.72 3.59 -8.49
C ARG A 36 -14.07 4.76 -9.19
N SER A 37 -13.88 5.88 -8.50
CA SER A 37 -12.94 6.91 -8.95
C SER A 37 -11.52 6.57 -8.47
N GLY A 38 -10.51 7.03 -9.21
CA GLY A 38 -9.10 6.77 -8.87
C GLY A 38 -8.59 7.48 -7.60
N CYS A 39 -9.43 8.22 -6.86
CA CYS A 39 -9.04 8.97 -5.66
C CYS A 39 -9.24 8.20 -4.35
N GLY A 40 -9.92 7.05 -4.36
CA GLY A 40 -10.17 6.24 -3.14
C GLY A 40 -11.29 6.77 -2.25
N LEU A 41 -12.05 7.78 -2.70
CA LEU A 41 -13.16 8.36 -1.93
C LEU A 41 -14.53 7.74 -2.27
N CYS A 42 -14.61 6.96 -3.35
CA CYS A 42 -15.86 6.34 -3.78
C CYS A 42 -16.32 5.26 -2.82
N GLY A 43 -17.62 5.30 -2.47
CA GLY A 43 -18.23 4.36 -1.53
C GLY A 43 -18.01 4.71 -0.06
N ALA A 44 -17.31 5.80 0.26
CA ALA A 44 -17.30 6.34 1.60
C ALA A 44 -18.59 7.13 1.86
N GLN A 45 -19.31 6.79 2.92
CA GLN A 45 -20.58 7.44 3.27
C GLN A 45 -20.40 8.88 3.75
N SER A 46 -19.19 9.27 4.20
CA SER A 46 -18.83 10.63 4.61
C SER A 46 -17.33 10.87 4.54
N LEU A 47 -16.92 12.15 4.50
CA LEU A 47 -15.51 12.55 4.64
C LEU A 47 -14.94 12.13 6.00
N ASP A 48 -15.74 12.09 7.05
CA ASP A 48 -15.32 11.66 8.39
C ASP A 48 -14.95 10.16 8.40
N ALA A 49 -15.66 9.32 7.63
CA ALA A 49 -15.31 7.91 7.48
C ALA A 49 -13.95 7.73 6.79
N VAL A 50 -13.54 8.67 5.93
CA VAL A 50 -12.23 8.68 5.28
C VAL A 50 -11.15 9.22 6.22
N MET A 51 -11.51 10.12 7.12
CA MET A 51 -10.57 10.81 8.01
C MET A 51 -10.39 10.14 9.38
N GLN A 52 -10.75 8.87 9.51
CA GLN A 52 -10.58 8.11 10.76
C GLN A 52 -9.13 8.19 11.28
N PRO A 53 -8.95 8.14 12.62
CA PRO A 53 -7.63 8.12 13.22
C PRO A 53 -6.80 6.95 12.68
N LEU A 54 -5.59 7.26 12.21
CA LEU A 54 -4.64 6.25 11.76
C LEU A 54 -3.70 5.85 12.91
N ARG A 55 -3.17 4.64 12.81
CA ARG A 55 -2.06 4.20 13.66
C ARG A 55 -0.92 5.21 13.53
N LYS A 56 -0.40 5.68 14.66
CA LYS A 56 0.82 6.48 14.68
C LYS A 56 2.02 5.61 14.37
N VAL A 57 2.88 6.11 13.49
CA VAL A 57 4.13 5.46 13.09
C VAL A 57 5.30 6.41 13.31
N LYS A 58 6.50 5.86 13.41
CA LYS A 58 7.73 6.64 13.49
C LYS A 58 8.32 6.74 12.10
N THR A 59 8.50 7.97 11.60
CA THR A 59 9.18 8.19 10.32
C THR A 59 10.67 7.88 10.45
N VAL A 60 11.17 7.08 9.50
CA VAL A 60 12.60 6.94 9.23
C VAL A 60 12.79 7.28 7.77
N LYS A 61 13.41 8.42 7.48
CA LYS A 61 13.57 8.95 6.12
C LYS A 61 14.78 8.30 5.44
N PRO A 62 14.59 7.52 4.35
CA PRO A 62 15.71 7.06 3.54
C PRO A 62 16.36 8.22 2.79
N ASN A 63 17.63 8.10 2.42
CA ASN A 63 18.29 9.07 1.55
C ASN A 63 17.83 8.92 0.08
N ALA A 64 18.20 9.87 -0.78
CA ALA A 64 17.74 9.89 -2.17
C ALA A 64 18.27 8.69 -2.97
N GLU A 65 19.51 8.31 -2.75
CA GLU A 65 20.14 7.16 -3.41
C GLU A 65 19.40 5.85 -3.09
N ALA A 66 19.01 5.65 -1.82
CA ALA A 66 18.23 4.49 -1.41
C ALA A 66 16.83 4.48 -2.05
N VAL A 67 16.19 5.65 -2.14
CA VAL A 67 14.89 5.79 -2.81
C VAL A 67 15.00 5.45 -4.29
N GLU A 68 16.00 5.97 -4.99
CA GLU A 68 16.23 5.69 -6.41
C GLU A 68 16.55 4.21 -6.65
N ALA A 69 17.44 3.63 -5.83
CA ALA A 69 17.75 2.20 -5.89
C ALA A 69 16.51 1.34 -5.70
N ALA A 70 15.66 1.68 -4.74
CA ALA A 70 14.42 0.96 -4.48
C ALA A 70 13.41 1.08 -5.64
N LEU A 71 13.30 2.24 -6.28
CA LEU A 71 12.45 2.42 -7.46
C LEU A 71 12.93 1.60 -8.65
N VAL A 72 14.24 1.57 -8.89
CA VAL A 72 14.85 0.71 -9.93
C VAL A 72 14.64 -0.75 -9.59
N GLY A 73 14.90 -1.13 -8.34
CA GLY A 73 14.70 -2.49 -7.85
C GLY A 73 13.25 -2.95 -7.95
N LEU A 74 12.28 -2.09 -7.63
CA LEU A 74 10.86 -2.39 -7.80
C LEU A 74 10.54 -2.72 -9.26
N LYS A 75 11.00 -1.88 -10.19
CA LYS A 75 10.77 -2.08 -11.63
C LYS A 75 11.39 -3.39 -12.14
N ALA A 76 12.57 -3.74 -11.67
CA ALA A 76 13.26 -4.98 -12.04
C ALA A 76 12.58 -6.25 -11.52
N ASN A 77 11.77 -6.14 -10.45
CA ASN A 77 11.11 -7.26 -9.79
C ASN A 77 9.60 -7.33 -10.08
N GLN A 78 9.19 -7.03 -11.31
CA GLN A 78 7.80 -7.07 -11.77
C GLN A 78 7.62 -8.04 -12.95
N PRO A 79 7.70 -9.36 -12.75
CA PRO A 79 7.58 -10.34 -13.82
C PRO A 79 6.21 -10.30 -14.51
N MET A 80 5.11 -10.08 -13.80
CA MET A 80 3.78 -9.98 -14.41
C MET A 80 3.67 -8.73 -15.29
N ASN A 81 4.14 -7.58 -14.80
CA ASN A 81 4.13 -6.34 -15.58
C ASN A 81 5.09 -6.41 -16.76
N ALA A 82 6.17 -7.16 -16.67
CA ALA A 82 7.07 -7.40 -17.81
C ALA A 82 6.34 -8.07 -18.98
N LEU A 83 5.43 -8.99 -18.67
CA LEU A 83 4.65 -9.74 -19.66
C LEU A 83 3.45 -8.95 -20.20
N ASN A 84 2.63 -8.37 -19.33
CA ASN A 84 1.31 -7.85 -19.70
C ASN A 84 1.16 -6.32 -19.63
N LYS A 85 2.12 -5.60 -19.05
CA LYS A 85 2.11 -4.12 -18.90
C LYS A 85 0.87 -3.56 -18.17
N SER A 86 0.11 -4.40 -17.47
CA SER A 86 -1.19 -4.02 -16.89
C SER A 86 -1.24 -4.14 -15.37
N THR A 87 -0.13 -4.51 -14.70
CA THR A 87 -0.10 -4.67 -13.26
C THR A 87 0.57 -3.51 -12.55
N HIS A 88 0.14 -3.28 -11.32
CA HIS A 88 0.82 -2.47 -10.33
C HIS A 88 1.67 -3.34 -9.42
N ALA A 89 2.66 -2.73 -8.77
CA ALA A 89 3.49 -3.38 -7.78
C ALA A 89 3.57 -2.56 -6.50
N ALA A 90 3.70 -3.28 -5.39
CA ALA A 90 4.12 -2.76 -4.10
C ALA A 90 5.32 -3.56 -3.61
N GLY A 91 6.35 -2.87 -3.12
CA GLY A 91 7.58 -3.47 -2.62
C GLY A 91 7.92 -2.98 -1.21
N PHE A 92 8.67 -3.77 -0.48
CA PHE A 92 9.35 -3.42 0.75
C PHE A 92 10.85 -3.35 0.48
N ALA A 93 11.44 -2.21 0.77
CA ALA A 93 12.87 -1.96 0.66
C ALA A 93 13.49 -1.76 2.05
N ALA A 94 14.70 -2.26 2.24
CA ALA A 94 15.51 -1.88 3.39
C ALA A 94 15.99 -0.43 3.28
N MET A 95 16.56 0.12 4.35
CA MET A 95 16.97 1.53 4.40
C MET A 95 18.10 1.89 3.43
N ASP A 96 18.82 0.90 2.90
CA ASP A 96 19.82 1.06 1.84
C ASP A 96 19.23 1.04 0.41
N GLY A 97 17.91 0.88 0.28
CA GLY A 97 17.20 0.80 -0.99
C GLY A 97 17.13 -0.60 -1.60
N SER A 98 17.74 -1.62 -0.98
CA SER A 98 17.63 -3.00 -1.47
C SER A 98 16.22 -3.55 -1.31
N ILE A 99 15.61 -4.00 -2.40
CA ILE A 99 14.27 -4.61 -2.39
C ILE A 99 14.33 -5.97 -1.72
N LYS A 100 13.48 -6.17 -0.73
CA LYS A 100 13.36 -7.42 0.03
C LYS A 100 12.13 -8.25 -0.37
N LEU A 101 11.07 -7.57 -0.79
CA LEU A 101 9.81 -8.21 -1.13
C LEU A 101 9.05 -7.38 -2.16
N VAL A 102 8.44 -8.03 -3.17
CA VAL A 102 7.56 -7.39 -4.14
C VAL A 102 6.30 -8.21 -4.31
N ARG A 103 5.18 -7.56 -4.51
CA ARG A 103 3.90 -8.16 -4.89
C ARG A 103 3.27 -7.34 -6.00
N GLU A 104 2.74 -8.04 -6.99
CA GLU A 104 2.03 -7.47 -8.14
C GLU A 104 0.55 -7.83 -8.12
N ASP A 105 -0.25 -6.94 -8.67
CA ASP A 105 -1.68 -7.14 -8.93
C ASP A 105 -2.16 -6.13 -9.99
N ILE A 106 -3.26 -6.41 -10.69
CA ILE A 106 -3.93 -5.45 -11.57
C ILE A 106 -4.37 -4.22 -10.78
N GLY A 107 -4.85 -4.42 -9.55
CA GLY A 107 -5.27 -3.36 -8.65
C GLY A 107 -4.15 -2.91 -7.71
N ARG A 108 -3.77 -1.64 -7.74
CA ARG A 108 -2.75 -1.09 -6.83
C ARG A 108 -3.05 -1.36 -5.35
N HIS A 109 -4.32 -1.36 -4.94
CA HIS A 109 -4.74 -1.64 -3.57
C HIS A 109 -4.45 -3.09 -3.18
N ASN A 110 -4.74 -4.01 -4.11
CA ASN A 110 -4.47 -5.44 -3.91
C ASN A 110 -2.97 -5.73 -3.89
N ALA A 111 -2.17 -5.07 -4.74
CA ALA A 111 -0.71 -5.21 -4.71
C ALA A 111 -0.14 -4.83 -3.33
N LEU A 112 -0.62 -3.73 -2.74
CA LEU A 112 -0.22 -3.31 -1.40
C LEU A 112 -0.74 -4.28 -0.32
N ASP A 113 -1.97 -4.76 -0.41
CA ASP A 113 -2.52 -5.74 0.54
C ASP A 113 -1.76 -7.07 0.50
N LYS A 114 -1.40 -7.54 -0.70
CA LYS A 114 -0.54 -8.71 -0.89
C LYS A 114 0.84 -8.52 -0.25
N LEU A 115 1.44 -7.34 -0.40
CA LEU A 115 2.71 -7.01 0.25
C LEU A 115 2.58 -7.06 1.77
N ILE A 116 1.60 -6.35 2.34
CA ILE A 116 1.35 -6.30 3.79
C ILE A 116 1.09 -7.71 4.34
N GLY A 117 0.26 -8.49 3.66
CA GLY A 117 -0.03 -9.86 4.05
C GLY A 117 1.20 -10.77 4.02
N ALA A 118 2.06 -10.63 3.01
CA ALA A 118 3.29 -11.40 2.91
C ALA A 118 4.30 -11.02 3.99
N MET A 119 4.44 -9.72 4.29
CA MET A 119 5.29 -9.22 5.40
C MET A 119 4.80 -9.76 6.75
N ALA A 120 3.49 -9.71 6.99
CA ALA A 120 2.91 -10.23 8.24
C ALA A 120 3.17 -11.73 8.41
N ARG A 121 3.07 -12.52 7.35
CA ARG A 121 3.37 -13.96 7.39
C ARG A 121 4.86 -14.27 7.63
N GLN A 122 5.75 -13.39 7.20
CA GLN A 122 7.20 -13.52 7.40
C GLN A 122 7.69 -12.91 8.72
N GLY A 123 6.82 -12.24 9.48
CA GLY A 123 7.22 -11.50 10.68
C GLY A 123 8.10 -10.29 10.38
N THR A 124 8.03 -9.74 9.16
CA THR A 124 8.84 -8.58 8.75
C THR A 124 8.30 -7.32 9.41
N ASP A 125 9.15 -6.59 10.14
CA ASP A 125 8.79 -5.30 10.73
C ASP A 125 8.72 -4.21 9.65
N PRO A 126 7.55 -3.58 9.43
CA PRO A 126 7.40 -2.49 8.47
C PRO A 126 8.25 -1.25 8.77
N GLN A 127 8.74 -1.10 10.01
CA GLN A 127 9.61 0.01 10.40
C GLN A 127 11.10 -0.24 10.13
N SER A 128 11.48 -1.46 9.77
CA SER A 128 12.87 -1.79 9.40
C SER A 128 13.27 -1.32 7.99
N GLY A 129 12.31 -0.71 7.25
CA GLY A 129 12.52 -0.22 5.90
C GLY A 129 11.39 0.70 5.46
N PHE A 130 11.12 0.74 4.17
CA PHE A 130 10.08 1.59 3.59
C PHE A 130 9.31 0.92 2.45
N PHE A 131 8.09 1.39 2.21
CA PHE A 131 7.26 0.90 1.11
C PHE A 131 7.58 1.64 -0.19
N VAL A 132 7.58 0.90 -1.30
CA VAL A 132 7.75 1.43 -2.65
C VAL A 132 6.55 1.02 -3.51
N ILE A 133 5.89 1.98 -4.16
CA ILE A 133 4.62 1.76 -4.83
C ILE A 133 4.70 2.26 -6.27
N SER A 134 4.36 1.42 -7.25
CA SER A 134 4.40 1.77 -8.68
C SER A 134 3.28 2.71 -9.13
N SER A 135 2.30 2.97 -8.29
CA SER A 135 1.13 3.80 -8.58
C SER A 135 1.23 5.20 -7.96
N ARG A 136 0.16 6.01 -8.12
CA ARG A 136 -0.04 7.23 -7.32
C ARG A 136 -0.24 6.88 -5.84
N PHE A 137 0.24 7.76 -4.96
CA PHE A 137 -0.02 7.65 -3.53
C PHE A 137 -1.35 8.31 -3.18
N SER A 138 -2.40 7.50 -3.11
CA SER A 138 -3.77 7.93 -2.79
C SER A 138 -4.06 7.86 -1.28
N VAL A 139 -5.22 8.38 -0.89
CA VAL A 139 -5.74 8.30 0.48
C VAL A 139 -5.69 6.86 1.03
N GLU A 140 -6.16 5.89 0.26
CA GLU A 140 -6.17 4.48 0.69
C GLU A 140 -4.75 3.90 0.80
N MET A 141 -3.80 4.33 -0.06
CA MET A 141 -2.39 3.93 0.08
C MET A 141 -1.83 4.44 1.41
N ALA A 142 -2.10 5.69 1.77
CA ALA A 142 -1.69 6.26 3.05
C ALA A 142 -2.29 5.49 4.24
N GLN A 143 -3.60 5.22 4.19
CA GLN A 143 -4.30 4.48 5.25
C GLN A 143 -3.76 3.07 5.44
N LYS A 144 -3.61 2.30 4.34
CA LYS A 144 -3.10 0.94 4.39
C LYS A 144 -1.65 0.89 4.90
N SER A 145 -0.79 1.77 4.39
CA SER A 145 0.61 1.84 4.80
C SER A 145 0.77 2.18 6.29
N ALA A 146 0.07 3.21 6.77
CA ALA A 146 0.09 3.59 8.19
C ALA A 146 -0.51 2.49 9.08
N SER A 147 -1.63 1.86 8.66
CA SER A 147 -2.25 0.76 9.42
C SER A 147 -1.35 -0.45 9.52
N ALA A 148 -0.56 -0.73 8.49
CA ALA A 148 0.45 -1.78 8.51
C ALA A 148 1.66 -1.45 9.40
N GLY A 149 1.87 -0.17 9.74
CA GLY A 149 2.97 0.30 10.56
C GLY A 149 4.16 0.87 9.77
N ALA A 150 4.02 1.08 8.46
CA ALA A 150 5.09 1.66 7.65
C ALA A 150 5.36 3.11 8.04
N GLY A 151 6.61 3.44 8.37
CA GLY A 151 7.04 4.79 8.72
C GLY A 151 7.33 5.68 7.52
N PHE A 152 7.55 5.09 6.35
CA PHE A 152 7.85 5.82 5.12
C PHE A 152 7.32 5.09 3.88
N ALA A 153 6.89 5.85 2.89
CA ALA A 153 6.47 5.31 1.60
C ALA A 153 6.95 6.17 0.43
N VAL A 154 7.34 5.49 -0.64
CA VAL A 154 7.75 6.10 -1.91
C VAL A 154 6.78 5.70 -3.01
N SER A 155 6.38 6.62 -3.85
CA SER A 155 5.54 6.36 -5.02
C SER A 155 6.20 6.84 -6.32
N VAL A 156 5.96 6.11 -7.41
CA VAL A 156 6.44 6.53 -8.74
C VAL A 156 5.78 7.84 -9.18
N SER A 157 4.53 8.08 -8.77
CA SER A 157 3.76 9.28 -9.14
C SER A 157 3.42 10.12 -7.92
N ALA A 158 3.10 11.38 -8.14
CA ALA A 158 2.78 12.33 -7.10
C ALA A 158 1.62 11.88 -6.18
N PRO A 159 1.72 12.17 -4.87
CA PRO A 159 0.65 11.95 -3.90
C PRO A 159 -0.48 12.96 -4.07
N SER A 160 -1.70 12.60 -3.64
CA SER A 160 -2.78 13.57 -3.50
C SER A 160 -2.60 14.40 -2.22
N ALA A 161 -3.09 15.66 -2.22
CA ALA A 161 -2.99 16.53 -1.06
C ALA A 161 -3.63 15.92 0.20
N LEU A 162 -4.76 15.23 0.05
CA LEU A 162 -5.43 14.55 1.16
C LEU A 162 -4.62 13.35 1.67
N ALA A 163 -3.96 12.59 0.78
CA ALA A 163 -3.07 11.51 1.18
C ALA A 163 -1.89 12.02 2.01
N LEU A 164 -1.29 13.15 1.62
CA LEU A 164 -0.23 13.80 2.40
C LEU A 164 -0.72 14.26 3.78
N LYS A 165 -1.91 14.87 3.84
CA LYS A 165 -2.52 15.27 5.12
C LYS A 165 -2.70 14.09 6.06
N LEU A 166 -3.13 12.93 5.54
CA LEU A 166 -3.30 11.70 6.32
C LEU A 166 -1.96 11.10 6.75
N ALA A 167 -0.98 11.05 5.84
CA ALA A 167 0.36 10.58 6.13
C ALA A 167 1.00 11.39 7.27
N ARG A 168 0.99 12.72 7.17
CA ARG A 168 1.47 13.62 8.24
C ARG A 168 0.76 13.38 9.58
N ARG A 169 -0.57 13.22 9.55
CA ARG A 169 -1.34 12.89 10.77
C ARG A 169 -0.91 11.56 11.39
N ALA A 170 -0.53 10.58 10.59
CA ALA A 170 -0.01 9.31 11.06
C ALA A 170 1.45 9.40 11.54
N GLY A 171 2.19 10.45 11.19
CA GLY A 171 3.63 10.56 11.40
C GLY A 171 4.43 9.80 10.35
N MET A 172 3.86 9.55 9.17
CA MET A 172 4.49 8.82 8.07
C MET A 172 5.09 9.80 7.07
N GLY A 173 6.36 9.60 6.70
CA GLY A 173 7.01 10.32 5.62
C GLY A 173 6.61 9.78 4.25
N VAL A 174 6.61 10.66 3.25
CA VAL A 174 6.27 10.32 1.86
C VAL A 174 7.27 10.95 0.92
N ALA A 175 7.66 10.22 -0.12
CA ALA A 175 8.40 10.76 -1.27
C ALA A 175 7.80 10.27 -2.59
N CYS A 176 8.10 10.98 -3.67
CA CYS A 176 7.80 10.50 -5.01
C CYS A 176 8.93 10.82 -5.98
N LEU A 177 8.93 10.12 -7.12
CA LEU A 177 9.77 10.49 -8.25
C LEU A 177 9.17 11.72 -8.93
N ALA A 178 10.00 12.74 -9.17
CA ALA A 178 9.65 13.96 -9.84
C ALA A 178 10.68 14.29 -10.95
N PRO A 179 10.36 15.17 -11.90
CA PRO A 179 11.38 15.72 -12.81
C PRO A 179 12.51 16.33 -11.98
N GLY A 180 13.71 15.81 -12.15
CA GLY A 180 14.90 16.27 -11.40
C GLY A 180 15.25 15.43 -10.16
N GLY A 181 14.55 14.33 -9.90
CA GLY A 181 14.92 13.38 -8.84
C GLY A 181 13.83 13.13 -7.80
N VAL A 182 14.24 12.74 -6.59
CA VAL A 182 13.34 12.40 -5.50
C VAL A 182 12.81 13.65 -4.81
N MET A 183 11.50 13.78 -4.74
CA MET A 183 10.81 14.83 -3.99
C MET A 183 10.25 14.27 -2.68
N TYR A 184 10.64 14.87 -1.55
CA TYR A 184 10.14 14.53 -0.22
C TYR A 184 9.01 15.49 0.20
N PHE A 185 8.03 14.94 0.92
CA PHE A 185 6.89 15.67 1.47
C PHE A 185 6.94 15.55 3.01
N ASP A 186 7.47 16.55 3.64
CA ASP A 186 7.54 16.67 5.11
C ASP A 186 6.21 17.16 5.71
#